data_deadc983de5e064b1afadd3184aea255
#
_entry.id   deadc983de5e064b1afadd3184aea255
#
_cell.length_a   1.000
_cell.length_b   1.000
_cell.length_c   1.000
_cell.angle_alpha   90.00
_cell.angle_beta   90.00
_cell.angle_gamma   90.00
#
_symmetry.space_group_name_H-M   'P 1'
#
loop_
_entity.id
_entity.type
_entity.pdbx_description
1 polymer ?
#
loop_
_entity_poly.entity_id
_entity_poly.type
_entity_poly.pdbx_seq_one_letter_code
_entity_poly.pdbx_strand_id
1 'polypeptide(L)'
;MTQADLIFKNFKSDHTYINQVSKKIFMVEAEEYSDRPVPQDARLGFMKPAMVWAGFTYAYICIFIGSTIMGGLGAPLGYYAIFLGQAFLFVYAGLIGHRAYKFGLNFPMMCKCSFGRVGYIIPMTIIAGLVTGWFAFQAWLAADLMVGLYGGESFLAGTGSGVLPGILGTTGLWAGIFAIIFGCIAVYGIRTMAWMGRAAVVCVTALAIWMIYSLSTIVATETGGNPWSSAPSGEPMTFALGITASIGTFVVSATMTGDFSRWTKSVKQAWGINAVAFPIANHLMLFIGAFYTAIAGQLDFFFGLSMVALGAPIMIIQWVSNGTTCDGCLYNASQGFRNLLLIGKPEKKLSFSWKKITIIVMICGTAVAASNVLNDIVPWLLLISTVAPLIGGILIGHFWIVARNNTQEEVLLASERKVNWPAIVGILSGTAVAAYMITYVPDLPPILGGLIGGCAVYPLIAYAAGYASRGKLTAKGIGAERSGT
;
A
#
# COMPACT_ATOMS: atom_id res chain seq x y z
N MET A 1 -28.49 -43.41 -25.11
CA MET A 1 -27.35 -42.70 -24.56
C MET A 1 -26.10 -43.25 -25.22
N THR A 2 -25.48 -42.48 -26.07
CA THR A 2 -24.31 -42.92 -26.85
C THR A 2 -23.05 -42.87 -26.00
N GLN A 3 -22.04 -43.68 -26.34
CA GLN A 3 -20.74 -43.70 -25.66
C GLN A 3 -20.09 -42.31 -25.60
N ALA A 4 -20.43 -41.43 -26.56
CA ALA A 4 -20.04 -40.02 -26.60
C ALA A 4 -20.67 -39.20 -25.45
N ASP A 5 -21.94 -39.46 -25.10
CA ASP A 5 -22.62 -38.77 -24.02
C ASP A 5 -22.05 -39.10 -22.62
N LEU A 6 -21.53 -40.33 -22.43
CA LEU A 6 -20.86 -40.76 -21.24
C LEU A 6 -19.47 -40.13 -21.09
N ILE A 7 -18.73 -39.99 -22.20
CA ILE A 7 -17.40 -39.32 -22.21
C ILE A 7 -17.56 -37.83 -21.94
N PHE A 8 -18.54 -37.16 -22.53
CA PHE A 8 -18.81 -35.74 -22.26
C PHE A 8 -19.31 -35.46 -20.85
N LYS A 9 -20.09 -36.39 -20.26
CA LYS A 9 -20.55 -36.29 -18.87
C LYS A 9 -19.41 -36.46 -17.88
N ASN A 10 -18.49 -37.37 -18.13
CA ASN A 10 -17.27 -37.56 -17.33
C ASN A 10 -16.31 -36.39 -17.47
N PHE A 11 -16.11 -35.83 -18.67
CA PHE A 11 -15.27 -34.65 -18.89
C PHE A 11 -15.82 -33.40 -18.19
N LYS A 12 -17.13 -33.19 -18.17
CA LYS A 12 -17.77 -32.11 -17.42
C LYS A 12 -17.66 -32.31 -15.90
N SER A 13 -17.77 -33.55 -15.40
CA SER A 13 -17.63 -33.84 -13.97
C SER A 13 -16.18 -33.66 -13.50
N ASP A 14 -15.19 -34.05 -14.31
CA ASP A 14 -13.76 -33.86 -13.99
C ASP A 14 -13.35 -32.40 -13.98
N HIS A 15 -13.81 -31.59 -14.95
CA HIS A 15 -13.56 -30.16 -14.95
C HIS A 15 -14.25 -29.43 -13.78
N THR A 16 -15.44 -29.88 -13.38
CA THR A 16 -16.16 -29.32 -12.23
C THR A 16 -15.48 -29.75 -10.92
N TYR A 17 -15.02 -30.99 -10.84
CA TYR A 17 -14.29 -31.54 -9.69
C TYR A 17 -12.90 -30.90 -9.55
N ILE A 18 -12.14 -30.79 -10.63
CA ILE A 18 -10.83 -30.10 -10.66
C ILE A 18 -11.00 -28.61 -10.32
N ASN A 19 -12.04 -27.95 -10.83
CA ASN A 19 -12.35 -26.57 -10.44
C ASN A 19 -12.80 -26.44 -8.99
N GLN A 20 -13.54 -27.40 -8.43
CA GLN A 20 -13.93 -27.39 -7.02
C GLN A 20 -12.77 -27.72 -6.10
N VAL A 21 -11.90 -28.66 -6.47
CA VAL A 21 -10.68 -29.00 -5.72
C VAL A 21 -9.67 -27.86 -5.82
N SER A 22 -9.44 -27.29 -6.99
CA SER A 22 -8.64 -26.09 -7.17
C SER A 22 -9.23 -24.89 -6.40
N LYS A 23 -10.58 -24.79 -6.38
CA LYS A 23 -11.33 -23.81 -5.59
C LYS A 23 -11.12 -23.95 -4.09
N LYS A 24 -11.14 -25.19 -3.60
CA LYS A 24 -10.98 -25.50 -2.17
C LYS A 24 -9.53 -25.32 -1.72
N ILE A 25 -8.58 -25.73 -2.57
CA ILE A 25 -7.14 -25.60 -2.30
C ILE A 25 -6.73 -24.13 -2.21
N PHE A 26 -7.18 -23.25 -3.13
CA PHE A 26 -6.75 -21.85 -3.15
C PHE A 26 -7.36 -20.98 -2.01
N MET A 27 -8.57 -21.32 -1.53
CA MET A 27 -9.17 -20.64 -0.38
C MET A 27 -8.62 -21.14 0.96
N VAL A 28 -8.27 -22.42 1.03
CA VAL A 28 -7.62 -23.05 2.20
C VAL A 28 -6.19 -22.54 2.35
N GLU A 29 -5.44 -22.34 1.24
CA GLU A 29 -4.04 -21.92 1.29
C GLU A 29 -3.85 -20.50 1.84
N ALA A 30 -4.72 -19.54 1.53
CA ALA A 30 -4.58 -18.16 2.03
C ALA A 30 -5.00 -18.02 3.50
N GLU A 31 -6.04 -18.76 3.95
CA GLU A 31 -6.42 -18.85 5.36
C GLU A 31 -5.47 -19.76 6.16
N GLU A 32 -4.88 -20.76 5.52
CA GLU A 32 -4.05 -21.78 6.16
C GLU A 32 -2.74 -21.23 6.73
N TYR A 33 -2.20 -20.12 6.18
CA TYR A 33 -0.93 -19.51 6.60
C TYR A 33 -1.09 -18.08 7.17
N SER A 34 -2.28 -17.71 7.66
CA SER A 34 -2.50 -16.36 8.24
C SER A 34 -1.70 -16.13 9.53
N ASP A 35 -1.51 -17.16 10.31
CA ASP A 35 -0.88 -17.16 11.65
C ASP A 35 0.34 -18.08 11.79
N ARG A 36 0.77 -18.70 10.69
CA ARG A 36 1.98 -19.52 10.63
C ARG A 36 2.83 -19.20 9.40
N PRO A 37 4.15 -19.46 9.44
CA PRO A 37 5.03 -19.26 8.30
C PRO A 37 4.62 -20.07 7.08
N VAL A 38 4.77 -19.48 5.88
CA VAL A 38 4.57 -20.21 4.62
C VAL A 38 5.78 -21.11 4.38
N PRO A 39 5.62 -22.45 4.33
CA PRO A 39 6.70 -23.38 4.05
C PRO A 39 7.15 -23.24 2.58
N GLN A 40 8.38 -23.70 2.28
CA GLN A 40 9.01 -23.50 0.97
C GLN A 40 8.26 -24.15 -0.19
N ASP A 41 7.68 -25.31 0.03
CA ASP A 41 6.91 -26.09 -0.95
C ASP A 41 5.56 -25.46 -1.32
N ALA A 42 4.95 -24.72 -0.38
CA ALA A 42 3.70 -23.99 -0.61
C ALA A 42 3.88 -22.64 -1.34
N ARG A 43 5.10 -22.19 -1.61
CA ARG A 43 5.37 -20.87 -2.18
C ARG A 43 5.06 -20.79 -3.67
N LEU A 44 4.49 -19.64 -4.09
CA LEU A 44 3.93 -19.45 -5.42
C LEU A 44 4.95 -19.06 -6.50
N GLY A 45 6.14 -18.55 -6.09
CA GLY A 45 7.16 -18.04 -7.01
C GLY A 45 6.98 -16.56 -7.37
N PHE A 46 7.47 -16.14 -8.55
CA PHE A 46 7.57 -14.71 -8.92
C PHE A 46 6.26 -14.12 -9.45
N MET A 47 5.70 -14.73 -10.51
CA MET A 47 4.65 -14.07 -11.33
C MET A 47 3.38 -13.73 -10.55
N LYS A 48 2.86 -14.65 -9.74
CA LYS A 48 1.60 -14.40 -9.01
C LYS A 48 1.73 -13.27 -8.00
N PRO A 49 2.70 -13.27 -7.07
CA PRO A 49 2.90 -12.14 -6.15
C PRO A 49 3.24 -10.83 -6.88
N ALA A 50 4.03 -10.86 -7.96
CA ALA A 50 4.39 -9.69 -8.73
C ALA A 50 3.16 -9.04 -9.39
N MET A 51 2.27 -9.83 -9.99
CA MET A 51 1.06 -9.29 -10.64
C MET A 51 0.08 -8.70 -9.63
N VAL A 52 -0.10 -9.34 -8.48
CA VAL A 52 -0.94 -8.78 -7.39
C VAL A 52 -0.34 -7.48 -6.87
N TRP A 53 0.97 -7.46 -6.64
CA TRP A 53 1.67 -6.30 -6.12
C TRP A 53 1.67 -5.13 -7.12
N ALA A 54 1.92 -5.41 -8.41
CA ALA A 54 1.83 -4.42 -9.48
C ALA A 54 0.41 -3.85 -9.62
N GLY A 55 -0.62 -4.72 -9.63
CA GLY A 55 -2.02 -4.29 -9.72
C GLY A 55 -2.42 -3.34 -8.58
N PHE A 56 -1.90 -3.58 -7.37
CA PHE A 56 -2.12 -2.72 -6.22
C PHE A 56 -1.40 -1.37 -6.33
N THR A 57 -0.22 -1.32 -6.98
CA THR A 57 0.58 -0.09 -7.11
C THR A 57 0.27 0.72 -8.37
N TYR A 58 -0.51 0.19 -9.32
CA TYR A 58 -1.09 0.96 -10.42
C TYR A 58 -2.26 1.82 -9.93
N ALA A 59 -2.03 2.63 -8.91
CA ALA A 59 -3.04 3.48 -8.31
C ALA A 59 -3.16 4.82 -9.07
N TYR A 60 -4.37 5.16 -9.49
CA TYR A 60 -4.65 6.40 -10.22
C TYR A 60 -4.21 7.66 -9.45
N ILE A 61 -4.37 7.67 -8.13
CA ILE A 61 -3.94 8.79 -7.29
C ILE A 61 -2.47 9.17 -7.49
N CYS A 62 -1.62 8.21 -7.88
CA CYS A 62 -0.20 8.47 -8.10
C CYS A 62 0.05 9.39 -9.29
N ILE A 63 -0.85 9.39 -10.29
CA ILE A 63 -0.77 10.35 -11.40
C ILE A 63 -0.98 11.77 -10.87
N PHE A 64 -1.99 11.96 -10.03
CA PHE A 64 -2.25 13.26 -9.40
C PHE A 64 -1.08 13.71 -8.50
N ILE A 65 -0.52 12.80 -7.69
CA ILE A 65 0.64 13.13 -6.83
C ILE A 65 1.86 13.48 -7.67
N GLY A 66 2.11 12.76 -8.78
CA GLY A 66 3.17 13.10 -9.72
C GLY A 66 3.01 14.49 -10.33
N SER A 67 1.78 14.86 -10.70
CA SER A 67 1.41 16.20 -11.17
C SER A 67 1.68 17.26 -10.09
N THR A 68 1.26 17.01 -8.85
CA THR A 68 1.50 17.91 -7.72
C THR A 68 2.98 18.14 -7.45
N ILE A 69 3.80 17.07 -7.46
CA ILE A 69 5.25 17.18 -7.27
C ILE A 69 5.88 18.01 -8.40
N MET A 70 5.50 17.75 -9.63
CA MET A 70 6.02 18.51 -10.78
C MET A 70 5.56 19.96 -10.75
N GLY A 71 4.30 20.21 -10.41
CA GLY A 71 3.76 21.56 -10.25
C GLY A 71 4.52 22.40 -9.22
N GLY A 72 4.91 21.77 -8.09
CA GLY A 72 5.64 22.45 -7.02
C GLY A 72 7.14 22.61 -7.24
N LEU A 73 7.78 21.74 -8.04
CA LEU A 73 9.23 21.71 -8.24
C LEU A 73 9.68 22.12 -9.64
N GLY A 74 8.83 21.91 -10.64
CA GLY A 74 9.24 21.99 -12.05
C GLY A 74 10.16 20.87 -12.49
N ALA A 75 10.50 20.82 -13.79
CA ALA A 75 11.47 19.89 -14.35
C ALA A 75 12.88 20.54 -14.40
N PRO A 76 13.96 19.77 -14.09
CA PRO A 76 14.01 18.32 -13.84
C PRO A 76 13.81 17.90 -12.37
N LEU A 77 13.68 18.83 -11.42
CA LEU A 77 13.69 18.51 -9.99
C LEU A 77 12.52 17.60 -9.59
N GLY A 78 11.33 17.80 -10.17
CA GLY A 78 10.18 16.93 -9.94
C GLY A 78 10.46 15.47 -10.29
N TYR A 79 11.11 15.19 -11.43
CA TYR A 79 11.50 13.83 -11.81
C TYR A 79 12.52 13.23 -10.85
N TYR A 80 13.51 14.00 -10.40
CA TYR A 80 14.49 13.51 -9.43
C TYR A 80 13.86 13.18 -8.09
N ALA A 81 12.92 14.01 -7.61
CA ALA A 81 12.19 13.75 -6.37
C ALA A 81 11.36 12.46 -6.45
N ILE A 82 10.66 12.24 -7.58
CA ILE A 82 9.91 11.02 -7.84
C ILE A 82 10.85 9.81 -7.87
N PHE A 83 11.92 9.87 -8.64
CA PHE A 83 12.89 8.78 -8.77
C PHE A 83 13.50 8.39 -7.42
N LEU A 84 13.96 9.36 -6.64
CA LEU A 84 14.57 9.11 -5.33
C LEU A 84 13.56 8.51 -4.35
N GLY A 85 12.31 8.99 -4.35
CA GLY A 85 11.26 8.43 -3.52
C GLY A 85 10.95 6.97 -3.88
N GLN A 86 10.89 6.62 -5.16
CA GLN A 86 10.63 5.26 -5.62
C GLN A 86 11.84 4.33 -5.40
N ALA A 87 13.06 4.82 -5.58
CA ALA A 87 14.28 4.10 -5.23
C ALA A 87 14.34 3.78 -3.73
N PHE A 88 13.96 4.75 -2.89
CA PHE A 88 13.84 4.52 -1.45
C PHE A 88 12.81 3.43 -1.13
N LEU A 89 11.60 3.50 -1.70
CA LEU A 89 10.56 2.49 -1.47
C LEU A 89 11.02 1.09 -1.89
N PHE A 90 11.72 0.97 -3.01
CA PHE A 90 12.29 -0.29 -3.46
C PHE A 90 13.27 -0.89 -2.44
N VAL A 91 14.22 -0.10 -1.95
CA VAL A 91 15.20 -0.56 -0.97
C VAL A 91 14.53 -0.90 0.36
N TYR A 92 13.67 -0.02 0.84
CA TYR A 92 12.93 -0.19 2.08
C TYR A 92 12.06 -1.45 2.08
N ALA A 93 11.23 -1.63 1.05
CA ALA A 93 10.41 -2.82 0.90
C ALA A 93 11.25 -4.06 0.62
N GLY A 94 12.33 -3.94 -0.15
CA GLY A 94 13.27 -5.02 -0.43
C GLY A 94 13.91 -5.59 0.84
N LEU A 95 14.32 -4.73 1.77
CA LEU A 95 14.88 -5.13 3.06
C LEU A 95 13.85 -5.89 3.92
N ILE A 96 12.62 -5.39 4.02
CA ILE A 96 11.54 -6.05 4.77
C ILE A 96 11.15 -7.35 4.07
N GLY A 97 10.92 -7.33 2.75
CA GLY A 97 10.51 -8.47 1.95
C GLY A 97 11.53 -9.61 1.92
N HIS A 98 12.82 -9.29 1.92
CA HIS A 98 13.89 -10.29 2.04
C HIS A 98 13.74 -11.12 3.32
N ARG A 99 13.52 -10.45 4.46
CA ARG A 99 13.37 -11.16 5.73
C ARG A 99 12.03 -11.88 5.84
N ALA A 100 10.98 -11.30 5.30
CA ALA A 100 9.68 -11.96 5.17
C ALA A 100 9.77 -13.24 4.35
N TYR A 101 10.48 -13.21 3.21
CA TYR A 101 10.80 -14.41 2.43
C TYR A 101 11.60 -15.42 3.25
N LYS A 102 12.71 -14.98 3.88
CA LYS A 102 13.60 -15.87 4.62
C LYS A 102 12.86 -16.67 5.69
N PHE A 103 11.97 -16.04 6.43
CA PHE A 103 11.24 -16.62 7.55
C PHE A 103 9.81 -17.07 7.21
N GLY A 104 9.30 -16.80 6.01
CA GLY A 104 7.92 -17.13 5.61
C GLY A 104 6.85 -16.30 6.32
N LEU A 105 7.20 -15.12 6.86
CA LEU A 105 6.34 -14.32 7.74
C LEU A 105 5.54 -13.27 6.97
N ASN A 106 4.27 -13.08 7.34
CA ASN A 106 3.48 -11.91 6.97
C ASN A 106 3.78 -10.71 7.87
N PHE A 107 3.22 -9.54 7.53
CA PHE A 107 3.42 -8.32 8.30
C PHE A 107 2.99 -8.43 9.77
N PRO A 108 1.78 -8.94 10.13
CA PRO A 108 1.40 -9.14 11.53
C PRO A 108 2.36 -10.04 12.31
N MET A 109 2.84 -11.13 11.72
CA MET A 109 3.82 -12.02 12.36
C MET A 109 5.16 -11.31 12.58
N MET A 110 5.64 -10.57 11.58
CA MET A 110 6.86 -9.75 11.73
C MET A 110 6.71 -8.73 12.86
N CYS A 111 5.54 -8.09 12.98
CA CYS A 111 5.24 -7.19 14.09
C CYS A 111 5.22 -7.92 15.45
N LYS A 112 4.62 -9.12 15.54
CA LYS A 112 4.66 -9.92 16.77
C LYS A 112 6.09 -10.27 17.19
N CYS A 113 6.94 -10.68 16.25
CA CYS A 113 8.34 -10.99 16.53
C CYS A 113 9.11 -9.76 17.00
N SER A 114 8.84 -8.58 16.42
CA SER A 114 9.56 -7.33 16.72
C SER A 114 9.06 -6.62 17.96
N PHE A 115 7.75 -6.62 18.24
CA PHE A 115 7.12 -5.87 19.32
C PHE A 115 6.62 -6.73 20.48
N GLY A 116 6.48 -8.05 20.27
CA GLY A 116 5.89 -8.99 21.22
C GLY A 116 4.38 -9.14 21.06
N ARG A 117 3.79 -10.18 21.69
CA ARG A 117 2.38 -10.60 21.51
C ARG A 117 1.32 -9.58 21.96
N VAL A 118 1.70 -8.60 22.76
CA VAL A 118 0.83 -7.49 23.15
C VAL A 118 1.33 -6.18 22.55
N GLY A 119 2.65 -5.95 22.52
CA GLY A 119 3.23 -4.72 21.99
C GLY A 119 2.90 -4.46 20.52
N TYR A 120 2.61 -5.51 19.73
CA TYR A 120 2.24 -5.36 18.31
C TYR A 120 0.88 -4.68 18.08
N ILE A 121 0.11 -4.37 19.15
CA ILE A 121 -1.10 -3.55 19.06
C ILE A 121 -0.79 -2.19 18.43
N ILE A 122 0.38 -1.61 18.75
CA ILE A 122 0.78 -0.29 18.26
C ILE A 122 0.93 -0.29 16.74
N PRO A 123 1.83 -1.08 16.13
CA PRO A 123 1.96 -1.10 14.68
C PRO A 123 0.67 -1.54 13.97
N MET A 124 -0.10 -2.48 14.52
CA MET A 124 -1.34 -2.94 13.90
C MET A 124 -2.41 -1.87 13.90
N THR A 125 -2.59 -1.13 14.99
CA THR A 125 -3.58 -0.03 15.07
C THR A 125 -3.22 1.09 14.10
N ILE A 126 -1.95 1.48 14.08
CA ILE A 126 -1.46 2.53 13.18
C ILE A 126 -1.69 2.14 11.73
N ILE A 127 -1.20 0.99 11.31
CA ILE A 127 -1.31 0.56 9.91
C ILE A 127 -2.76 0.33 9.50
N ALA A 128 -3.57 -0.33 10.34
CA ALA A 128 -5.00 -0.53 10.04
C ALA A 128 -5.74 0.80 9.87
N GLY A 129 -5.45 1.80 10.72
CA GLY A 129 -5.99 3.15 10.60
C GLY A 129 -5.56 3.84 9.30
N LEU A 130 -4.26 3.85 9.01
CA LEU A 130 -3.72 4.46 7.78
C LEU A 130 -4.29 3.83 6.50
N VAL A 131 -4.43 2.50 6.48
CA VAL A 131 -4.98 1.79 5.32
C VAL A 131 -6.49 2.02 5.19
N THR A 132 -7.23 2.19 6.31
CA THR A 132 -8.64 2.62 6.28
C THR A 132 -8.77 4.04 5.71
N GLY A 133 -7.86 4.94 6.07
CA GLY A 133 -7.78 6.28 5.46
C GLY A 133 -7.53 6.21 3.95
N TRP A 134 -6.63 5.34 3.49
CA TRP A 134 -6.42 5.11 2.07
C TRP A 134 -7.65 4.55 1.36
N PHE A 135 -8.39 3.62 1.98
CA PHE A 135 -9.68 3.15 1.45
C PHE A 135 -10.66 4.31 1.27
N ALA A 136 -10.80 5.16 2.28
CA ALA A 136 -11.68 6.33 2.23
C ALA A 136 -11.24 7.32 1.15
N PHE A 137 -9.92 7.57 1.04
CA PHE A 137 -9.36 8.49 0.07
C PHE A 137 -9.60 8.02 -1.38
N GLN A 138 -9.41 6.75 -1.67
CA GLN A 138 -9.66 6.19 -3.01
C GLN A 138 -11.14 6.28 -3.41
N ALA A 139 -12.06 6.07 -2.46
CA ALA A 139 -13.49 6.22 -2.70
C ALA A 139 -13.87 7.70 -2.93
N TRP A 140 -13.29 8.62 -2.15
CA TRP A 140 -13.46 10.05 -2.34
C TRP A 140 -12.93 10.51 -3.70
N LEU A 141 -11.75 10.05 -4.10
CA LEU A 141 -11.16 10.38 -5.40
C LEU A 141 -12.04 9.92 -6.57
N ALA A 142 -12.62 8.71 -6.49
CA ALA A 142 -13.55 8.23 -7.52
C ALA A 142 -14.83 9.10 -7.61
N ALA A 143 -15.27 9.63 -6.47
CA ALA A 143 -16.40 10.53 -6.37
C ALA A 143 -16.10 11.91 -6.93
N ASP A 144 -14.94 12.45 -6.62
CA ASP A 144 -14.48 13.75 -7.10
C ASP A 144 -14.42 13.78 -8.63
N LEU A 145 -13.90 12.69 -9.21
CA LEU A 145 -13.94 12.43 -10.65
C LEU A 145 -15.37 12.48 -11.22
N MET A 146 -16.30 11.79 -10.57
CA MET A 146 -17.70 11.73 -11.02
C MET A 146 -18.35 13.12 -10.99
N VAL A 147 -18.14 13.86 -9.91
CA VAL A 147 -18.69 15.20 -9.73
C VAL A 147 -18.10 16.17 -10.75
N GLY A 148 -16.79 16.17 -10.96
CA GLY A 148 -16.12 17.04 -11.91
C GLY A 148 -16.57 16.85 -13.35
N LEU A 149 -16.89 15.63 -13.75
CA LEU A 149 -17.35 15.34 -15.10
C LEU A 149 -18.81 15.67 -15.37
N TYR A 150 -19.65 15.60 -14.34
CA TYR A 150 -21.10 15.78 -14.48
C TYR A 150 -21.67 17.04 -13.79
N GLY A 151 -20.81 17.92 -13.28
CA GLY A 151 -21.26 19.28 -13.04
C GLY A 151 -21.33 19.77 -11.62
N GLY A 152 -20.44 19.33 -10.76
CA GLY A 152 -20.20 19.95 -9.45
C GLY A 152 -18.85 20.64 -9.36
N GLU A 153 -18.59 21.29 -8.22
CA GLU A 153 -17.25 21.69 -7.85
C GLU A 153 -16.43 20.45 -7.51
N SER A 154 -15.35 20.22 -8.25
CA SER A 154 -14.41 19.13 -8.06
C SER A 154 -13.05 19.69 -7.69
N PHE A 155 -12.38 19.06 -6.74
CA PHE A 155 -11.02 19.39 -6.37
C PHE A 155 -10.03 19.18 -7.52
N LEU A 156 -10.25 18.15 -8.35
CA LEU A 156 -9.35 17.78 -9.44
C LEU A 156 -9.74 18.41 -10.78
N ALA A 157 -11.02 18.66 -11.01
CA ALA A 157 -11.54 19.14 -12.29
C ALA A 157 -12.02 20.61 -12.25
N GLY A 158 -11.88 21.29 -11.13
CA GLY A 158 -12.38 22.65 -10.97
C GLY A 158 -13.92 22.73 -11.00
N THR A 159 -14.48 23.84 -11.48
CA THR A 159 -15.94 24.01 -11.61
C THR A 159 -16.46 23.31 -12.86
N GLY A 160 -17.28 22.29 -12.65
CA GLY A 160 -17.93 21.55 -13.75
C GLY A 160 -19.09 22.31 -14.38
N SER A 161 -19.59 21.79 -15.49
CA SER A 161 -20.64 22.40 -16.33
C SER A 161 -22.07 22.37 -15.75
N GLY A 162 -22.28 21.98 -14.50
CA GLY A 162 -23.53 22.18 -13.79
C GLY A 162 -24.69 21.24 -14.14
N VAL A 163 -24.44 19.99 -14.52
CA VAL A 163 -25.50 19.07 -14.96
C VAL A 163 -26.20 18.32 -13.81
N LEU A 164 -25.52 18.09 -12.65
CA LEU A 164 -26.11 17.34 -11.54
C LEU A 164 -26.67 18.30 -10.45
N PRO A 165 -28.00 18.31 -10.22
CA PRO A 165 -28.61 19.22 -9.26
C PRO A 165 -28.52 18.73 -7.81
N GLY A 166 -28.40 19.70 -6.88
CA GLY A 166 -28.54 19.47 -5.44
C GLY A 166 -27.57 18.44 -4.88
N ILE A 167 -28.06 17.48 -4.11
CA ILE A 167 -27.26 16.47 -3.43
C ILE A 167 -26.46 15.58 -4.39
N LEU A 168 -26.91 15.40 -5.63
CA LEU A 168 -26.20 14.62 -6.65
C LEU A 168 -24.92 15.32 -7.13
N GLY A 169 -24.79 16.63 -6.93
CA GLY A 169 -23.59 17.39 -7.19
C GLY A 169 -22.57 17.36 -6.04
N THR A 170 -22.80 16.59 -4.97
CA THR A 170 -21.91 16.55 -3.80
C THR A 170 -20.95 15.38 -3.84
N THR A 171 -19.65 15.65 -3.68
CA THR A 171 -18.60 14.63 -3.60
C THR A 171 -18.86 13.63 -2.48
N GLY A 172 -19.35 14.07 -1.32
CA GLY A 172 -19.63 13.22 -0.17
C GLY A 172 -20.63 12.09 -0.46
N LEU A 173 -21.71 12.35 -1.21
CA LEU A 173 -22.68 11.33 -1.60
C LEU A 173 -22.02 10.25 -2.48
N TRP A 174 -21.31 10.67 -3.52
CA TRP A 174 -20.66 9.75 -4.44
C TRP A 174 -19.52 8.99 -3.79
N ALA A 175 -18.77 9.61 -2.85
CA ALA A 175 -17.75 8.93 -2.06
C ALA A 175 -18.35 7.79 -1.23
N GLY A 176 -19.50 8.02 -0.60
CA GLY A 176 -20.26 6.96 0.07
C GLY A 176 -20.67 5.82 -0.86
N ILE A 177 -21.20 6.15 -2.04
CA ILE A 177 -21.60 5.17 -3.06
C ILE A 177 -20.41 4.33 -3.53
N PHE A 178 -19.29 4.97 -3.92
CA PHE A 178 -18.10 4.27 -4.39
C PHE A 178 -17.44 3.44 -3.29
N ALA A 179 -17.40 3.93 -2.03
CA ALA A 179 -16.91 3.16 -0.90
C ALA A 179 -17.71 1.87 -0.70
N ILE A 180 -19.03 1.91 -0.84
CA ILE A 180 -19.88 0.72 -0.77
C ILE A 180 -19.62 -0.22 -1.96
N ILE A 181 -19.57 0.29 -3.18
CA ILE A 181 -19.35 -0.52 -4.38
C ILE A 181 -18.00 -1.25 -4.28
N PHE A 182 -16.91 -0.52 -4.03
CA PHE A 182 -15.57 -1.11 -3.91
C PHE A 182 -15.44 -1.99 -2.67
N GLY A 183 -16.05 -1.57 -1.56
CA GLY A 183 -16.06 -2.35 -0.33
C GLY A 183 -16.77 -3.69 -0.45
N CYS A 184 -17.87 -3.77 -1.21
CA CYS A 184 -18.54 -5.02 -1.49
C CYS A 184 -17.61 -6.02 -2.22
N ILE A 185 -16.72 -5.56 -3.10
CA ILE A 185 -15.74 -6.41 -3.79
C ILE A 185 -14.80 -7.07 -2.77
N ALA A 186 -14.28 -6.29 -1.82
CA ALA A 186 -13.42 -6.79 -0.74
C ALA A 186 -14.15 -7.79 0.17
N VAL A 187 -15.43 -7.59 0.47
CA VAL A 187 -16.26 -8.52 1.27
C VAL A 187 -16.40 -9.89 0.60
N TYR A 188 -16.48 -9.95 -0.74
CA TYR A 188 -16.51 -11.20 -1.49
C TYR A 188 -15.15 -11.89 -1.56
N GLY A 189 -14.07 -11.19 -1.21
CA GLY A 189 -12.76 -11.73 -0.94
C GLY A 189 -11.80 -11.75 -2.13
N ILE A 190 -10.61 -12.27 -1.87
CA ILE A 190 -9.41 -12.19 -2.71
C ILE A 190 -9.59 -12.65 -4.16
N ARG A 191 -10.58 -13.48 -4.44
CA ARG A 191 -10.87 -13.99 -5.78
C ARG A 191 -11.40 -12.92 -6.73
N THR A 192 -12.39 -12.16 -6.25
CA THR A 192 -12.99 -11.05 -6.99
C THR A 192 -11.95 -9.97 -7.19
N MET A 193 -11.18 -9.66 -6.13
CA MET A 193 -10.05 -8.73 -6.16
C MET A 193 -8.98 -9.16 -7.20
N ALA A 194 -8.58 -10.43 -7.23
CA ALA A 194 -7.58 -10.93 -8.17
C ALA A 194 -8.06 -10.90 -9.64
N TRP A 195 -9.36 -11.02 -9.90
CA TRP A 195 -9.90 -10.87 -11.24
C TRP A 195 -9.87 -9.40 -11.69
N MET A 196 -10.32 -8.50 -10.85
CA MET A 196 -10.25 -7.06 -11.10
C MET A 196 -8.81 -6.57 -11.27
N GLY A 197 -7.89 -7.01 -10.41
CA GLY A 197 -6.48 -6.65 -10.50
C GLY A 197 -5.83 -7.03 -11.83
N ARG A 198 -6.17 -8.21 -12.38
CA ARG A 198 -5.68 -8.61 -13.71
C ARG A 198 -6.22 -7.72 -14.83
N ALA A 199 -7.51 -7.39 -14.79
CA ALA A 199 -8.11 -6.48 -15.75
C ALA A 199 -7.48 -5.08 -15.63
N ALA A 200 -7.32 -4.57 -14.41
CA ALA A 200 -6.71 -3.27 -14.14
C ALA A 200 -5.29 -3.17 -14.70
N VAL A 201 -4.42 -4.17 -14.44
CA VAL A 201 -3.02 -4.14 -14.94
C VAL A 201 -2.98 -3.99 -16.45
N VAL A 202 -3.79 -4.74 -17.19
CA VAL A 202 -3.81 -4.66 -18.67
C VAL A 202 -4.36 -3.31 -19.12
N CYS A 203 -5.51 -2.89 -18.60
CA CYS A 203 -6.18 -1.65 -19.03
C CYS A 203 -5.35 -0.41 -18.65
N VAL A 204 -4.81 -0.36 -17.43
CA VAL A 204 -4.01 0.78 -16.95
C VAL A 204 -2.67 0.86 -17.69
N THR A 205 -2.03 -0.28 -18.01
CA THR A 205 -0.80 -0.26 -18.80
C THR A 205 -1.06 0.25 -20.21
N ALA A 206 -2.13 -0.20 -20.86
CA ALA A 206 -2.52 0.29 -22.19
C ALA A 206 -2.83 1.80 -22.16
N LEU A 207 -3.58 2.24 -21.15
CA LEU A 207 -3.86 3.67 -20.95
C LEU A 207 -2.58 4.47 -20.71
N ALA A 208 -1.66 3.98 -19.88
CA ALA A 208 -0.40 4.65 -19.59
C ALA A 208 0.44 4.88 -20.86
N ILE A 209 0.54 3.85 -21.71
CA ILE A 209 1.23 3.95 -23.00
C ILE A 209 0.56 4.99 -23.90
N TRP A 210 -0.77 4.93 -24.00
CA TRP A 210 -1.55 5.88 -24.79
C TRP A 210 -1.37 7.33 -24.26
N MET A 211 -1.42 7.52 -22.96
CA MET A 211 -1.24 8.84 -22.36
C MET A 211 0.16 9.42 -22.65
N ILE A 212 1.21 8.64 -22.48
CA ILE A 212 2.58 9.10 -22.80
C ILE A 212 2.69 9.46 -24.26
N TYR A 213 2.15 8.64 -25.17
CA TYR A 213 2.14 8.93 -26.61
C TYR A 213 1.38 10.23 -26.91
N SER A 214 0.15 10.36 -26.42
CA SER A 214 -0.69 11.54 -26.68
C SER A 214 -0.10 12.82 -26.09
N LEU A 215 0.47 12.75 -24.89
CA LEU A 215 1.13 13.88 -24.25
C LEU A 215 2.38 14.32 -25.03
N SER A 216 3.18 13.38 -25.50
CA SER A 216 4.41 13.70 -26.22
C SER A 216 4.19 14.20 -27.66
N THR A 217 3.06 13.84 -28.29
CA THR A 217 2.77 14.19 -29.68
C THR A 217 1.73 15.30 -29.81
N ILE A 218 0.58 15.17 -29.16
CA ILE A 218 -0.55 16.09 -29.33
C ILE A 218 -0.36 17.30 -28.40
N VAL A 219 -0.30 17.08 -27.10
CA VAL A 219 -0.27 18.18 -26.13
C VAL A 219 1.00 18.99 -26.24
N ALA A 220 2.16 18.36 -26.39
CA ALA A 220 3.44 19.07 -26.55
C ALA A 220 3.46 19.95 -27.82
N THR A 221 2.84 19.49 -28.92
CA THR A 221 2.74 20.27 -30.16
C THR A 221 1.79 21.47 -30.01
N GLU A 222 0.69 21.31 -29.30
CA GLU A 222 -0.30 22.35 -29.10
C GLU A 222 0.14 23.40 -28.06
N THR A 223 0.81 22.98 -26.98
CA THR A 223 1.23 23.88 -25.91
C THR A 223 2.64 24.45 -26.10
N GLY A 224 3.48 23.83 -26.93
CA GLY A 224 4.90 24.16 -27.04
C GLY A 224 5.72 23.89 -25.79
N GLY A 225 5.14 23.16 -24.83
CA GLY A 225 5.78 22.85 -23.54
C GLY A 225 6.95 21.86 -23.67
N ASN A 226 7.99 22.08 -22.89
CA ASN A 226 9.15 21.18 -22.83
C ASN A 226 9.09 20.33 -21.56
N PRO A 227 8.85 18.99 -21.68
CA PRO A 227 8.73 18.12 -20.52
C PRO A 227 9.99 18.03 -19.66
N TRP A 228 11.14 18.36 -20.20
CA TRP A 228 12.44 18.23 -19.53
C TRP A 228 12.94 19.52 -18.88
N SER A 229 12.27 20.65 -19.16
CA SER A 229 12.62 21.98 -18.63
C SER A 229 11.35 22.80 -18.47
N SER A 230 10.72 22.71 -17.30
CA SER A 230 9.55 23.49 -16.97
C SER A 230 9.74 24.22 -15.65
N ALA A 231 9.21 25.47 -15.55
CA ALA A 231 9.14 26.17 -14.28
C ALA A 231 8.04 25.53 -13.38
N PRO A 232 8.12 25.70 -12.04
CA PRO A 232 7.01 25.38 -11.17
C PRO A 232 5.73 26.13 -11.60
N SER A 233 4.60 25.44 -11.62
CA SER A 233 3.30 25.98 -12.06
C SER A 233 2.20 25.87 -10.99
N GLY A 234 2.51 25.26 -9.85
CA GLY A 234 1.60 25.07 -8.72
C GLY A 234 2.15 25.68 -7.42
N GLU A 235 1.61 25.25 -6.29
CA GLU A 235 2.08 25.67 -4.97
C GLU A 235 3.56 25.28 -4.77
N PRO A 236 4.43 26.21 -4.36
CA PRO A 236 5.85 25.95 -4.18
C PRO A 236 6.11 24.82 -3.18
N MET A 237 7.04 23.93 -3.52
CA MET A 237 7.37 22.75 -2.72
C MET A 237 8.88 22.66 -2.53
N THR A 238 9.35 22.22 -1.35
CA THR A 238 10.75 21.88 -1.16
C THR A 238 11.07 20.54 -1.82
N PHE A 239 12.31 20.32 -2.23
CA PHE A 239 12.73 19.04 -2.81
C PHE A 239 12.53 17.87 -1.85
N ALA A 240 12.78 18.10 -0.55
CA ALA A 240 12.53 17.10 0.50
C ALA A 240 11.04 16.73 0.62
N LEU A 241 10.15 17.71 0.49
CA LEU A 241 8.70 17.47 0.50
C LEU A 241 8.28 16.68 -0.75
N GLY A 242 8.84 16.97 -1.91
CA GLY A 242 8.61 16.20 -3.13
C GLY A 242 9.03 14.73 -3.01
N ILE A 243 10.21 14.47 -2.44
CA ILE A 243 10.64 13.09 -2.11
C ILE A 243 9.68 12.44 -1.12
N THR A 244 9.30 13.17 -0.05
CA THR A 244 8.37 12.69 0.98
C THR A 244 7.01 12.35 0.39
N ALA A 245 6.47 13.18 -0.50
CA ALA A 245 5.21 12.93 -1.19
C ALA A 245 5.30 11.68 -2.09
N SER A 246 6.40 11.52 -2.85
CA SER A 246 6.65 10.33 -3.66
C SER A 246 6.71 9.05 -2.81
N ILE A 247 7.40 9.07 -1.66
CA ILE A 247 7.45 7.96 -0.71
C ILE A 247 6.08 7.69 -0.11
N GLY A 248 5.34 8.75 0.23
CA GLY A 248 4.00 8.70 0.83
C GLY A 248 3.01 7.89 0.03
N THR A 249 3.13 7.85 -1.29
CA THR A 249 2.22 7.08 -2.15
C THR A 249 2.02 5.64 -1.69
N PHE A 250 3.11 4.96 -1.28
CA PHE A 250 3.06 3.53 -0.96
C PHE A 250 3.88 3.09 0.25
N VAL A 251 4.40 3.98 1.08
CA VAL A 251 5.24 3.58 2.23
C VAL A 251 4.49 2.69 3.24
N VAL A 252 3.18 2.88 3.40
CA VAL A 252 2.35 2.02 4.25
C VAL A 252 2.35 0.59 3.71
N SER A 253 2.06 0.43 2.42
CA SER A 253 2.03 -0.87 1.76
C SER A 253 3.44 -1.47 1.63
N ALA A 254 4.48 -0.65 1.41
CA ALA A 254 5.87 -1.07 1.44
C ALA A 254 6.28 -1.66 2.80
N THR A 255 5.75 -1.09 3.90
CA THR A 255 5.92 -1.65 5.25
C THR A 255 5.27 -3.03 5.38
N MET A 256 4.17 -3.27 4.67
CA MET A 256 3.42 -4.54 4.65
C MET A 256 3.91 -5.52 3.56
N THR A 257 4.98 -5.23 2.84
CA THR A 257 5.47 -6.07 1.72
C THR A 257 5.70 -7.54 2.10
N GLY A 258 5.84 -7.83 3.40
CA GLY A 258 5.92 -9.20 3.91
C GLY A 258 4.75 -10.09 3.47
N ASP A 259 3.56 -9.53 3.34
CA ASP A 259 2.35 -10.26 2.94
C ASP A 259 2.47 -10.85 1.52
N PHE A 260 3.23 -10.21 0.66
CA PHE A 260 3.50 -10.65 -0.73
C PHE A 260 4.83 -11.40 -0.84
N SER A 261 5.90 -10.87 -0.23
CA SER A 261 7.26 -11.40 -0.37
C SER A 261 7.44 -12.79 0.23
N ARG A 262 6.68 -13.16 1.26
CA ARG A 262 6.69 -14.50 1.87
C ARG A 262 6.31 -15.64 0.91
N TRP A 263 5.60 -15.31 -0.18
CA TRP A 263 5.15 -16.26 -1.19
C TRP A 263 6.16 -16.50 -2.31
N THR A 264 7.27 -15.79 -2.32
CA THR A 264 8.33 -15.96 -3.32
C THR A 264 9.22 -17.16 -2.98
N LYS A 265 9.89 -17.73 -4.01
CA LYS A 265 10.74 -18.93 -3.87
C LYS A 265 12.23 -18.60 -3.69
N SER A 266 12.62 -17.36 -3.88
CA SER A 266 14.02 -16.93 -3.71
C SER A 266 14.14 -15.48 -3.28
N VAL A 267 15.29 -15.12 -2.73
CA VAL A 267 15.62 -13.72 -2.38
C VAL A 267 15.53 -12.82 -3.60
N LYS A 268 16.02 -13.26 -4.76
CA LYS A 268 15.94 -12.48 -6.02
C LYS A 268 14.50 -12.19 -6.40
N GLN A 269 13.60 -13.16 -6.22
CA GLN A 269 12.17 -12.96 -6.47
C GLN A 269 11.54 -12.00 -5.47
N ALA A 270 11.90 -12.07 -4.18
CA ALA A 270 11.40 -11.15 -3.16
C ALA A 270 11.80 -9.70 -3.45
N TRP A 271 13.01 -9.44 -3.91
CA TRP A 271 13.44 -8.14 -4.40
C TRP A 271 12.75 -7.77 -5.72
N GLY A 272 12.64 -8.73 -6.64
CA GLY A 272 12.04 -8.52 -7.96
C GLY A 272 10.59 -8.07 -7.92
N ILE A 273 9.75 -8.62 -7.03
CA ILE A 273 8.35 -8.17 -6.91
C ILE A 273 8.26 -6.72 -6.40
N ASN A 274 9.17 -6.29 -5.53
CA ASN A 274 9.26 -4.90 -5.07
C ASN A 274 9.81 -3.96 -6.16
N ALA A 275 10.70 -4.46 -7.04
CA ALA A 275 11.14 -3.72 -8.21
C ALA A 275 10.00 -3.50 -9.22
N VAL A 276 9.15 -4.51 -9.43
CA VAL A 276 7.95 -4.36 -10.27
C VAL A 276 6.98 -3.35 -9.66
N ALA A 277 6.76 -3.40 -8.35
CA ALA A 277 5.81 -2.53 -7.67
C ALA A 277 6.24 -1.05 -7.68
N PHE A 278 7.46 -0.73 -7.24
CA PHE A 278 7.86 0.66 -6.99
C PHE A 278 8.60 1.31 -8.16
N PRO A 279 9.80 0.86 -8.58
CA PRO A 279 10.52 1.47 -9.70
C PRO A 279 9.81 1.35 -11.05
N ILE A 280 8.89 0.39 -11.23
CA ILE A 280 8.19 0.19 -12.49
C ILE A 280 6.75 0.70 -12.39
N ALA A 281 5.88 0.02 -11.67
CA ALA A 281 4.43 0.30 -11.70
C ALA A 281 4.09 1.66 -11.08
N ASN A 282 4.47 1.90 -9.82
CA ASN A 282 4.16 3.18 -9.17
C ASN A 282 4.93 4.35 -9.79
N HIS A 283 6.20 4.14 -10.16
CA HIS A 283 6.99 5.17 -10.82
C HIS A 283 6.35 5.61 -12.14
N LEU A 284 5.84 4.67 -12.94
CA LEU A 284 5.16 4.96 -14.19
C LEU A 284 3.93 5.86 -13.96
N MET A 285 3.13 5.57 -12.93
CA MET A 285 1.94 6.38 -12.63
C MET A 285 2.32 7.81 -12.20
N LEU A 286 3.29 7.96 -11.31
CA LEU A 286 3.83 9.27 -10.92
C LEU A 286 4.43 10.03 -12.11
N PHE A 287 5.18 9.33 -12.95
CA PHE A 287 5.83 9.90 -14.13
C PHE A 287 4.80 10.47 -15.13
N ILE A 288 3.69 9.77 -15.37
CA ILE A 288 2.64 10.24 -16.27
C ILE A 288 2.09 11.59 -15.82
N GLY A 289 1.76 11.72 -14.53
CA GLY A 289 1.26 12.99 -13.98
C GLY A 289 2.30 14.10 -14.03
N ALA A 290 3.54 13.80 -13.66
CA ALA A 290 4.64 14.74 -13.73
C ALA A 290 4.93 15.19 -15.17
N PHE A 291 4.94 14.25 -16.11
CA PHE A 291 5.18 14.51 -17.53
C PHE A 291 4.09 15.41 -18.13
N TYR A 292 2.82 15.13 -17.79
CA TYR A 292 1.70 15.99 -18.17
C TYR A 292 1.88 17.42 -17.68
N THR A 293 2.14 17.61 -16.38
CA THR A 293 2.28 18.95 -15.78
C THR A 293 3.48 19.71 -16.33
N ALA A 294 4.58 19.01 -16.62
CA ALA A 294 5.76 19.62 -17.23
C ALA A 294 5.49 20.17 -18.65
N ILE A 295 4.58 19.56 -19.40
CA ILE A 295 4.20 20.00 -20.75
C ILE A 295 3.11 21.09 -20.70
N ALA A 296 2.03 20.83 -19.96
CA ALA A 296 0.82 21.65 -19.97
C ALA A 296 0.87 22.83 -18.98
N GLY A 297 1.79 22.80 -18.01
CA GLY A 297 1.91 23.83 -16.98
C GLY A 297 0.70 23.92 -16.04
N GLN A 298 -0.16 22.91 -16.00
CA GLN A 298 -1.40 22.90 -15.24
C GLN A 298 -1.50 21.66 -14.35
N LEU A 299 -2.05 21.86 -13.15
CA LEU A 299 -2.41 20.77 -12.23
C LEU A 299 -3.71 20.06 -12.64
N ASP A 300 -4.51 20.65 -13.53
CA ASP A 300 -5.76 20.09 -13.99
C ASP A 300 -5.55 18.95 -14.97
N PHE A 301 -5.35 17.76 -14.39
CA PHE A 301 -5.16 16.51 -15.11
C PHE A 301 -6.40 16.12 -15.95
N PHE A 302 -7.62 16.56 -15.56
CA PHE A 302 -8.85 16.24 -16.29
C PHE A 302 -9.02 17.07 -17.54
N PHE A 303 -8.61 18.32 -17.50
CA PHE A 303 -8.56 19.15 -18.70
C PHE A 303 -7.64 18.51 -19.74
N GLY A 304 -6.46 18.05 -19.32
CA GLY A 304 -5.55 17.33 -20.18
C GLY A 304 -6.11 16.02 -20.73
N LEU A 305 -6.86 15.26 -19.95
CA LEU A 305 -7.55 14.05 -20.40
C LEU A 305 -8.66 14.34 -21.40
N SER A 306 -9.39 15.43 -21.25
CA SER A 306 -10.42 15.86 -22.20
C SER A 306 -9.82 16.24 -23.56
N MET A 307 -8.62 16.83 -23.56
CA MET A 307 -7.89 17.14 -24.79
C MET A 307 -7.43 15.88 -25.55
N VAL A 308 -7.22 14.77 -24.87
CA VAL A 308 -6.82 13.49 -25.47
C VAL A 308 -8.01 12.70 -26.05
N ALA A 309 -9.21 13.28 -26.04
CA ALA A 309 -10.44 12.77 -26.67
C ALA A 309 -10.93 11.39 -26.23
N LEU A 310 -10.56 10.89 -25.05
CA LEU A 310 -10.93 9.56 -24.58
C LEU A 310 -12.02 9.55 -23.48
N GLY A 311 -12.62 10.66 -23.13
CA GLY A 311 -13.79 10.84 -22.24
C GLY A 311 -14.19 9.64 -21.34
N ALA A 312 -15.35 9.06 -21.57
CA ALA A 312 -15.91 7.98 -20.77
C ALA A 312 -15.04 6.70 -20.62
N PRO A 313 -14.31 6.19 -21.65
CA PRO A 313 -13.42 5.04 -21.48
C PRO A 313 -12.35 5.24 -20.42
N ILE A 314 -11.76 6.43 -20.32
CA ILE A 314 -10.74 6.74 -19.30
C ILE A 314 -11.32 6.66 -17.89
N MET A 315 -12.52 7.20 -17.70
CA MET A 315 -13.19 7.13 -16.39
C MET A 315 -13.40 5.69 -15.92
N ILE A 316 -13.87 4.83 -16.81
CA ILE A 316 -14.08 3.41 -16.47
C ILE A 316 -12.77 2.77 -16.06
N ILE A 317 -11.68 3.02 -16.79
CA ILE A 317 -10.35 2.50 -16.45
C ILE A 317 -9.86 3.04 -15.10
N GLN A 318 -10.10 4.31 -14.83
CA GLN A 318 -9.73 4.94 -13.56
C GLN A 318 -10.54 4.37 -12.39
N TRP A 319 -11.85 4.19 -12.54
CA TRP A 319 -12.66 3.55 -11.52
C TRP A 319 -12.25 2.11 -11.27
N VAL A 320 -11.89 1.36 -12.32
CA VAL A 320 -11.34 0.00 -12.16
C VAL A 320 -10.00 0.05 -11.41
N SER A 321 -9.11 0.96 -11.76
CA SER A 321 -7.83 1.16 -11.08
C SER A 321 -8.02 1.56 -9.61
N ASN A 322 -8.84 2.57 -9.33
CA ASN A 322 -9.17 2.97 -7.97
C ASN A 322 -9.85 1.86 -7.18
N GLY A 323 -10.76 1.12 -7.81
CA GLY A 323 -11.45 -0.01 -7.20
C GLY A 323 -10.50 -1.09 -6.71
N THR A 324 -9.48 -1.44 -7.50
CA THR A 324 -8.48 -2.46 -7.12
C THR A 324 -7.57 -2.02 -5.97
N THR A 325 -7.27 -0.73 -5.88
CA THR A 325 -6.51 -0.18 -4.75
C THR A 325 -7.40 -0.06 -3.52
N CYS A 326 -8.64 0.37 -3.70
CA CYS A 326 -9.62 0.56 -2.65
C CYS A 326 -9.99 -0.77 -1.96
N ASP A 327 -10.30 -1.82 -2.74
CA ASP A 327 -10.63 -3.14 -2.21
C ASP A 327 -9.44 -3.78 -1.48
N GLY A 328 -8.22 -3.59 -1.99
CA GLY A 328 -6.97 -4.01 -1.35
C GLY A 328 -6.74 -3.31 -0.02
N CYS A 329 -7.00 -2.02 0.05
CA CYS A 329 -6.91 -1.26 1.30
C CYS A 329 -7.91 -1.76 2.33
N LEU A 330 -9.18 -1.94 1.97
CA LEU A 330 -10.19 -2.46 2.89
C LEU A 330 -9.87 -3.88 3.38
N TYR A 331 -9.37 -4.75 2.49
CA TYR A 331 -8.93 -6.10 2.84
C TYR A 331 -7.80 -6.05 3.89
N ASN A 332 -6.77 -5.25 3.66
CA ASN A 332 -5.63 -5.11 4.57
C ASN A 332 -6.03 -4.46 5.90
N ALA A 333 -6.89 -3.43 5.88
CA ALA A 333 -7.43 -2.83 7.09
C ALA A 333 -8.21 -3.86 7.94
N SER A 334 -9.05 -4.65 7.28
CA SER A 334 -9.84 -5.70 7.94
C SER A 334 -8.95 -6.78 8.56
N GLN A 335 -7.85 -7.18 7.90
CA GLN A 335 -6.84 -8.06 8.47
C GLN A 335 -6.17 -7.45 9.71
N GLY A 336 -5.84 -6.17 9.64
CA GLY A 336 -5.29 -5.42 10.77
C GLY A 336 -6.22 -5.45 11.97
N PHE A 337 -7.47 -5.03 11.81
CA PHE A 337 -8.47 -5.03 12.89
C PHE A 337 -8.79 -6.45 13.41
N ARG A 338 -8.85 -7.46 12.54
CA ARG A 338 -8.98 -8.85 12.97
C ARG A 338 -7.84 -9.27 13.90
N ASN A 339 -6.59 -8.94 13.56
CA ASN A 339 -5.44 -9.24 14.41
C ASN A 339 -5.52 -8.51 15.76
N LEU A 340 -6.02 -7.27 15.79
CA LEU A 340 -6.24 -6.54 17.05
C LEU A 340 -7.26 -7.23 17.97
N LEU A 341 -8.34 -7.78 17.42
CA LEU A 341 -9.36 -8.52 18.18
C LEU A 341 -8.85 -9.85 18.74
N LEU A 342 -7.75 -10.40 18.19
CA LEU A 342 -7.10 -11.62 18.63
C LEU A 342 -6.04 -11.40 19.71
N ILE A 343 -5.72 -10.16 20.07
CA ILE A 343 -4.70 -9.85 21.06
C ILE A 343 -5.04 -10.48 22.42
N GLY A 344 -4.08 -11.24 22.96
CA GLY A 344 -4.20 -11.88 24.26
C GLY A 344 -5.17 -13.07 24.32
N LYS A 345 -5.75 -13.47 23.19
CA LYS A 345 -6.64 -14.63 23.09
C LYS A 345 -5.95 -15.72 22.28
N PRO A 346 -5.50 -16.82 22.90
CA PRO A 346 -5.01 -17.94 22.12
C PRO A 346 -6.20 -18.56 21.36
N GLU A 347 -6.11 -18.62 20.04
CA GLU A 347 -6.88 -19.45 19.08
C GLU A 347 -8.39 -19.68 19.30
N LYS A 348 -9.05 -19.01 20.24
CA LYS A 348 -10.50 -19.12 20.35
C LYS A 348 -11.16 -18.45 19.15
N LYS A 349 -12.03 -19.21 18.46
CA LYS A 349 -12.90 -18.71 17.39
C LYS A 349 -13.39 -17.31 17.72
N LEU A 350 -12.93 -16.31 16.95
CA LEU A 350 -13.52 -14.98 16.99
C LEU A 350 -15.03 -15.12 16.81
N SER A 351 -15.78 -14.51 17.71
CA SER A 351 -17.25 -14.40 17.59
C SER A 351 -17.67 -13.64 16.31
N PHE A 352 -16.75 -12.86 15.74
CA PHE A 352 -16.95 -12.09 14.52
C PHE A 352 -16.35 -12.81 13.30
N SER A 353 -17.19 -13.10 12.31
CA SER A 353 -16.72 -13.61 11.02
C SER A 353 -15.94 -12.52 10.28
N TRP A 354 -15.06 -12.95 9.36
CA TRP A 354 -14.32 -12.07 8.44
C TRP A 354 -15.22 -11.00 7.80
N LYS A 355 -16.36 -11.43 7.23
CA LYS A 355 -17.33 -10.54 6.57
C LYS A 355 -17.85 -9.43 7.49
N LYS A 356 -18.15 -9.75 8.75
CA LYS A 356 -18.64 -8.76 9.73
C LYS A 356 -17.58 -7.70 10.01
N ILE A 357 -16.30 -8.10 10.19
CA ILE A 357 -15.21 -7.15 10.42
C ILE A 357 -15.03 -6.25 9.21
N THR A 358 -15.00 -6.81 8.00
CA THR A 358 -14.84 -6.05 6.76
C THR A 358 -15.99 -5.06 6.55
N ILE A 359 -17.23 -5.45 6.84
CA ILE A 359 -18.39 -4.55 6.75
C ILE A 359 -18.28 -3.39 7.76
N ILE A 360 -17.87 -3.66 9.00
CA ILE A 360 -17.70 -2.60 10.01
C ILE A 360 -16.62 -1.62 9.55
N VAL A 361 -15.47 -2.10 9.09
CA VAL A 361 -14.37 -1.25 8.59
C VAL A 361 -14.81 -0.47 7.35
N MET A 362 -15.59 -1.11 6.46
CA MET A 362 -16.18 -0.45 5.29
C MET A 362 -17.11 0.71 5.71
N ILE A 363 -18.00 0.50 6.67
CA ILE A 363 -18.90 1.56 7.17
C ILE A 363 -18.11 2.73 7.75
N CYS A 364 -17.10 2.44 8.59
CA CYS A 364 -16.23 3.49 9.15
C CYS A 364 -15.48 4.27 8.05
N GLY A 365 -14.89 3.56 7.09
CA GLY A 365 -14.19 4.18 5.96
C GLY A 365 -15.12 4.97 5.04
N THR A 366 -16.37 4.49 4.83
CA THR A 366 -17.41 5.21 4.08
C THR A 366 -17.77 6.53 4.75
N ALA A 367 -17.93 6.54 6.08
CA ALA A 367 -18.20 7.77 6.83
C ALA A 367 -17.05 8.78 6.69
N VAL A 368 -15.79 8.32 6.74
CA VAL A 368 -14.61 9.18 6.50
C VAL A 368 -14.59 9.70 5.06
N ALA A 369 -14.86 8.86 4.06
CA ALA A 369 -14.90 9.27 2.66
C ALA A 369 -15.97 10.35 2.40
N ALA A 370 -17.17 10.17 2.99
CA ALA A 370 -18.29 11.10 2.84
C ALA A 370 -18.13 12.43 3.59
N SER A 371 -17.20 12.51 4.55
CA SER A 371 -16.98 13.72 5.37
C SER A 371 -16.14 14.80 4.68
N ASN A 372 -15.60 14.56 3.48
CA ASN A 372 -14.68 15.44 2.75
C ASN A 372 -13.43 15.86 3.56
N VAL A 373 -13.10 15.16 4.65
CA VAL A 373 -11.94 15.48 5.51
C VAL A 373 -10.61 15.26 4.78
N LEU A 374 -10.64 14.59 3.63
CA LEU A 374 -9.47 14.19 2.85
C LEU A 374 -9.17 15.13 1.67
N ASN A 375 -9.76 16.33 1.64
CA ASN A 375 -9.55 17.32 0.56
C ASN A 375 -8.09 17.78 0.43
N ASP A 376 -7.26 17.60 1.45
CA ASP A 376 -5.85 17.97 1.40
C ASP A 376 -4.96 16.72 1.44
N ILE A 377 -4.40 16.36 0.27
CA ILE A 377 -3.57 15.16 0.12
C ILE A 377 -2.16 15.34 0.68
N VAL A 378 -1.58 16.54 0.61
CA VAL A 378 -0.18 16.78 0.98
C VAL A 378 0.08 16.54 2.47
N PRO A 379 -0.69 17.10 3.41
CA PRO A 379 -0.60 16.76 4.83
C PRO A 379 -0.81 15.28 5.11
N TRP A 380 -1.73 14.62 4.39
CA TRP A 380 -1.92 13.17 4.52
C TRP A 380 -0.67 12.40 4.12
N LEU A 381 -0.04 12.71 2.97
CA LEU A 381 1.19 12.09 2.53
C LEU A 381 2.35 12.33 3.51
N LEU A 382 2.45 13.53 4.07
CA LEU A 382 3.42 13.86 5.10
C LEU A 382 3.22 13.01 6.36
N LEU A 383 1.98 12.89 6.82
CA LEU A 383 1.62 12.07 7.98
C LEU A 383 2.02 10.60 7.78
N ILE A 384 1.60 9.99 6.68
CA ILE A 384 1.88 8.57 6.44
C ILE A 384 3.37 8.29 6.19
N SER A 385 4.07 9.22 5.51
CA SER A 385 5.52 9.13 5.28
C SER A 385 6.34 9.32 6.56
N THR A 386 5.74 9.90 7.57
CA THR A 386 6.36 10.06 8.90
C THR A 386 6.10 8.83 9.75
N VAL A 387 4.85 8.37 9.80
CA VAL A 387 4.38 7.38 10.79
C VAL A 387 4.69 5.94 10.37
N ALA A 388 4.47 5.57 9.10
CA ALA A 388 4.71 4.19 8.67
C ALA A 388 6.18 3.75 8.77
N PRO A 389 7.18 4.61 8.47
CA PRO A 389 8.59 4.25 8.64
C PRO A 389 9.05 4.04 10.08
N LEU A 390 8.33 4.55 11.08
CA LEU A 390 8.60 4.22 12.48
C LEU A 390 8.46 2.71 12.72
N ILE A 391 7.46 2.10 12.10
CA ILE A 391 7.21 0.66 12.19
C ILE A 391 8.22 -0.10 11.33
N GLY A 392 8.36 0.27 10.06
CA GLY A 392 9.26 -0.42 9.16
C GLY A 392 10.73 -0.30 9.53
N GLY A 393 11.16 0.83 10.10
CA GLY A 393 12.49 0.99 10.69
C GLY A 393 12.74 0.00 11.82
N ILE A 394 11.76 -0.22 12.71
CA ILE A 394 11.86 -1.27 13.75
C ILE A 394 11.94 -2.66 13.14
N LEU A 395 11.13 -2.96 12.11
CA LEU A 395 11.22 -4.25 11.40
C LEU A 395 12.62 -4.46 10.80
N ILE A 396 13.15 -3.46 10.10
CA ILE A 396 14.50 -3.52 9.53
C ILE A 396 15.54 -3.69 10.64
N GLY A 397 15.52 -2.84 11.68
CA GLY A 397 16.45 -2.93 12.82
C GLY A 397 16.38 -4.28 13.52
N HIS A 398 15.16 -4.81 13.74
CA HIS A 398 14.98 -6.13 14.35
C HIS A 398 15.59 -7.24 13.51
N PHE A 399 15.17 -7.38 12.27
CA PHE A 399 15.54 -8.54 11.45
C PHE A 399 16.95 -8.45 10.82
N TRP A 400 17.53 -7.25 10.67
CA TRP A 400 18.86 -7.08 10.07
C TRP A 400 19.98 -6.83 11.09
N ILE A 401 19.64 -6.35 12.29
CA ILE A 401 20.64 -6.00 13.32
C ILE A 401 20.48 -6.89 14.54
N VAL A 402 19.33 -6.84 15.21
CA VAL A 402 19.09 -7.49 16.51
C VAL A 402 18.99 -9.01 16.36
N ALA A 403 18.22 -9.51 15.41
CA ALA A 403 17.94 -10.93 15.19
C ALA A 403 18.55 -11.47 13.86
N ARG A 404 19.59 -10.83 13.34
CA ARG A 404 20.14 -11.17 12.01
C ARG A 404 20.63 -12.62 11.88
N ASN A 405 21.14 -13.18 12.97
CA ASN A 405 21.75 -14.51 13.03
C ASN A 405 20.84 -15.57 13.67
N ASN A 406 19.58 -15.20 13.97
CA ASN A 406 18.60 -16.14 14.50
C ASN A 406 18.05 -17.10 13.42
N THR A 407 17.67 -18.30 13.84
CA THR A 407 16.88 -19.26 13.05
C THR A 407 15.42 -18.80 13.00
N GLN A 408 14.62 -19.45 12.13
CA GLN A 408 13.17 -19.18 12.05
C GLN A 408 12.48 -19.49 13.39
N GLU A 409 12.83 -20.58 14.03
CA GLU A 409 12.27 -21.00 15.32
C GLU A 409 12.57 -19.97 16.43
N GLU A 410 13.83 -19.53 16.56
CA GLU A 410 14.24 -18.50 17.54
C GLU A 410 13.51 -17.19 17.33
N VAL A 411 13.28 -16.80 16.05
CA VAL A 411 12.52 -15.60 15.71
C VAL A 411 11.05 -15.73 16.10
N LEU A 412 10.45 -16.90 15.87
CA LEU A 412 9.07 -17.17 16.26
C LEU A 412 8.90 -17.18 17.79
N LEU A 413 9.85 -17.74 18.54
CA LEU A 413 9.84 -17.69 20.00
C LEU A 413 9.81 -16.25 20.53
N ALA A 414 10.44 -15.30 19.83
CA ALA A 414 10.39 -13.89 20.22
C ALA A 414 8.97 -13.28 20.14
N SER A 415 8.06 -13.89 19.41
CA SER A 415 6.66 -13.46 19.34
C SER A 415 5.87 -13.76 20.62
N GLU A 416 6.37 -14.66 21.49
CA GLU A 416 5.71 -15.04 22.75
C GLU A 416 5.97 -14.05 23.88
N ARG A 417 7.03 -13.24 23.80
CA ARG A 417 7.24 -12.20 24.82
C ARG A 417 6.08 -11.19 24.82
N LYS A 418 5.73 -10.68 26.02
CA LYS A 418 4.58 -9.77 26.17
C LYS A 418 4.81 -8.46 25.41
N VAL A 419 5.91 -7.75 25.68
CA VAL A 419 6.26 -6.46 25.07
C VAL A 419 7.76 -6.38 24.84
N ASN A 420 8.17 -5.86 23.70
CA ASN A 420 9.55 -5.48 23.40
C ASN A 420 9.74 -4.00 23.69
N TRP A 421 10.06 -3.65 24.93
CA TRP A 421 10.24 -2.27 25.35
C TRP A 421 11.28 -1.48 24.52
N PRO A 422 12.44 -2.05 24.14
CA PRO A 422 13.37 -1.39 23.22
C PRO A 422 12.72 -0.91 21.92
N ALA A 423 11.81 -1.71 21.34
CA ALA A 423 11.10 -1.33 20.12
C ALA A 423 10.13 -0.15 20.34
N ILE A 424 9.47 -0.12 21.51
CA ILE A 424 8.59 1.00 21.87
C ILE A 424 9.41 2.30 22.02
N VAL A 425 10.55 2.25 22.72
CA VAL A 425 11.44 3.41 22.84
C VAL A 425 11.98 3.85 21.48
N GLY A 426 12.28 2.89 20.57
CA GLY A 426 12.68 3.18 19.20
C GLY A 426 11.61 3.96 18.43
N ILE A 427 10.32 3.57 18.54
CA ILE A 427 9.20 4.34 17.95
C ILE A 427 9.14 5.75 18.53
N LEU A 428 9.14 5.89 19.85
CA LEU A 428 9.03 7.19 20.51
C LEU A 428 10.19 8.12 20.12
N SER A 429 11.42 7.60 20.11
CA SER A 429 12.60 8.36 19.68
C SER A 429 12.51 8.76 18.21
N GLY A 430 12.10 7.84 17.35
CA GLY A 430 11.90 8.12 15.92
C GLY A 430 10.83 9.18 15.69
N THR A 431 9.73 9.14 16.45
CA THR A 431 8.67 10.16 16.41
C THR A 431 9.20 11.53 16.81
N ALA A 432 10.00 11.60 17.90
CA ALA A 432 10.60 12.85 18.36
C ALA A 432 11.56 13.44 17.31
N VAL A 433 12.39 12.59 16.67
CA VAL A 433 13.29 13.03 15.60
C VAL A 433 12.50 13.50 14.37
N ALA A 434 11.45 12.80 13.95
CA ALA A 434 10.62 13.19 12.82
C ALA A 434 9.90 14.52 13.10
N ALA A 435 9.34 14.70 14.30
CA ALA A 435 8.70 15.95 14.71
C ALA A 435 9.70 17.12 14.71
N TYR A 436 10.92 16.88 15.22
CA TYR A 436 11.99 17.88 15.18
C TYR A 436 12.34 18.26 13.74
N MET A 437 12.46 17.28 12.82
CA MET A 437 12.76 17.53 11.42
C MET A 437 11.67 18.35 10.74
N ILE A 438 10.40 18.01 10.94
CA ILE A 438 9.28 18.76 10.37
C ILE A 438 9.30 20.23 10.80
N THR A 439 9.68 20.49 12.06
CA THR A 439 9.60 21.83 12.64
C THR A 439 10.84 22.69 12.37
N TYR A 440 12.03 22.08 12.45
CA TYR A 440 13.30 22.83 12.47
C TYR A 440 14.23 22.54 11.29
N VAL A 441 14.01 21.44 10.55
CA VAL A 441 14.87 21.03 9.44
C VAL A 441 14.01 20.55 8.24
N PRO A 442 13.14 21.41 7.69
CA PRO A 442 12.17 21.03 6.65
C PRO A 442 12.82 20.60 5.33
N ASP A 443 14.13 20.84 5.17
CA ASP A 443 14.90 20.40 4.01
C ASP A 443 15.31 18.92 4.07
N LEU A 444 15.03 18.21 5.15
CA LEU A 444 15.25 16.79 5.30
C LEU A 444 13.92 16.02 5.36
N PRO A 445 13.80 14.91 4.63
CA PRO A 445 12.58 14.09 4.68
C PRO A 445 12.36 13.49 6.09
N PRO A 446 11.17 13.67 6.71
CA PRO A 446 10.90 13.23 8.08
C PRO A 446 10.91 11.70 8.25
N ILE A 447 10.86 10.94 7.17
CA ILE A 447 11.03 9.49 7.14
C ILE A 447 12.33 9.04 7.82
N LEU A 448 13.37 9.88 7.82
CA LEU A 448 14.64 9.61 8.49
C LEU A 448 14.45 9.39 9.99
N GLY A 449 13.47 10.03 10.62
CA GLY A 449 13.12 9.80 12.03
C GLY A 449 12.79 8.33 12.30
N GLY A 450 11.96 7.72 11.45
CA GLY A 450 11.61 6.30 11.56
C GLY A 450 12.82 5.38 11.39
N LEU A 451 13.70 5.69 10.43
CA LEU A 451 14.93 4.91 10.23
C LEU A 451 15.91 5.07 11.40
N ILE A 452 16.08 6.28 11.92
CA ILE A 452 16.96 6.53 13.09
C ILE A 452 16.41 5.78 14.31
N GLY A 453 15.13 5.92 14.63
CA GLY A 453 14.49 5.21 15.74
C GLY A 453 14.59 3.70 15.61
N GLY A 454 14.34 3.16 14.41
CA GLY A 454 14.30 1.73 14.15
C GLY A 454 15.66 1.07 13.91
N CYS A 455 16.55 1.71 13.16
CA CYS A 455 17.82 1.09 12.76
C CYS A 455 19.00 1.49 13.63
N ALA A 456 18.88 2.58 14.44
CA ALA A 456 19.92 3.02 15.34
C ALA A 456 19.49 2.89 16.82
N VAL A 457 18.47 3.63 17.25
CA VAL A 457 18.08 3.71 18.67
C VAL A 457 17.56 2.36 19.18
N TYR A 458 16.66 1.71 18.46
CA TYR A 458 16.11 0.42 18.87
C TYR A 458 17.19 -0.66 19.06
N PRO A 459 18.10 -0.93 18.11
CA PRO A 459 19.15 -1.92 18.29
C PRO A 459 20.11 -1.54 19.46
N LEU A 460 20.49 -0.27 19.57
CA LEU A 460 21.35 0.20 20.65
C LEU A 460 20.76 -0.15 22.02
N ILE A 461 19.49 0.18 22.23
CA ILE A 461 18.80 -0.12 23.48
C ILE A 461 18.61 -1.64 23.68
N ALA A 462 18.30 -2.38 22.61
CA ALA A 462 18.15 -3.82 22.68
C ALA A 462 19.45 -4.52 23.14
N TYR A 463 20.60 -4.07 22.64
CA TYR A 463 21.90 -4.57 23.07
C TYR A 463 22.24 -4.13 24.50
N ALA A 464 22.10 -2.85 24.82
CA ALA A 464 22.41 -2.29 26.16
C ALA A 464 21.54 -2.92 27.23
N ALA A 465 20.27 -3.17 26.96
CA ALA A 465 19.35 -3.80 27.92
C ALA A 465 19.42 -5.34 27.95
N GLY A 466 20.34 -5.95 27.20
CA GLY A 466 20.57 -7.39 27.17
C GLY A 466 19.51 -8.22 26.45
N TYR A 467 18.72 -7.62 25.55
CA TYR A 467 17.75 -8.34 24.70
C TYR A 467 18.42 -9.07 23.53
N ALA A 468 19.60 -8.63 23.13
CA ALA A 468 20.38 -9.25 22.06
C ALA A 468 21.87 -9.22 22.35
N SER A 469 22.62 -10.13 21.75
CA SER A 469 24.08 -10.18 21.76
C SER A 469 24.57 -10.75 20.43
N ARG A 470 25.57 -10.10 19.81
CA ARG A 470 26.20 -10.54 18.54
C ARG A 470 25.19 -10.84 17.41
N GLY A 471 24.09 -10.10 17.36
CA GLY A 471 23.03 -10.30 16.35
C GLY A 471 22.11 -11.51 16.59
N LYS A 472 22.11 -12.04 17.81
CA LYS A 472 21.18 -13.07 18.29
C LYS A 472 20.36 -12.56 19.47
N LEU A 473 19.10 -12.94 19.54
CA LEU A 473 18.25 -12.72 20.70
C LEU A 473 18.73 -13.57 21.87
N THR A 474 18.76 -12.96 23.07
CA THR A 474 19.04 -13.66 24.35
C THR A 474 17.77 -14.29 24.91
N ALA A 475 17.87 -15.03 26.02
CA ALA A 475 16.71 -15.55 26.76
C ALA A 475 15.71 -14.41 27.11
N LYS A 476 16.21 -13.25 27.54
CA LYS A 476 15.42 -12.05 27.77
C LYS A 476 14.76 -11.53 26.47
N GLY A 477 15.50 -11.56 25.37
CA GLY A 477 15.01 -11.16 24.04
C GLY A 477 13.92 -12.05 23.49
N ILE A 478 13.91 -13.33 23.81
CA ILE A 478 12.83 -14.28 23.44
C ILE A 478 11.75 -14.41 24.51
N GLY A 479 11.92 -13.80 25.68
CA GLY A 479 10.92 -13.86 26.77
C GLY A 479 10.93 -15.14 27.61
N ALA A 480 12.02 -15.91 27.57
CA ALA A 480 12.15 -17.22 28.26
C ALA A 480 12.54 -17.10 29.75
N GLU A 481 12.79 -15.90 30.28
CA GLU A 481 13.24 -15.68 31.66
C GLU A 481 12.16 -15.88 32.74
N ARG A 482 10.97 -16.36 32.46
CA ARG A 482 9.85 -16.49 33.41
C ARG A 482 9.25 -17.87 33.60
N SER A 483 9.98 -18.93 33.37
CA SER A 483 9.54 -20.30 33.73
C SER A 483 10.24 -20.89 34.96
N GLY A 484 10.87 -20.04 35.78
CA GLY A 484 11.58 -20.48 36.96
C GLY A 484 11.19 -19.61 38.19
N THR A 485 9.98 -19.75 38.68
CA THR A 485 9.55 -19.67 40.09
C THR A 485 8.16 -20.25 40.24
#